data_4cc12a138e3f5875da735e34ea145554
#
_entry.id   4cc12a138e3f5875da735e34ea145554
#
_cell.length_a   1.000
_cell.length_b   1.000
_cell.length_c   1.000
_cell.angle_alpha   90.00
_cell.angle_beta   90.00
_cell.angle_gamma   90.00
#
_symmetry.space_group_name_H-M   'P 1'
#
loop_
_entity.id
_entity.type
_entity.pdbx_description
1 polymer ?
#
loop_
_entity_poly.entity_id
_entity_poly.type
_entity_poly.pdbx_seq_one_letter_code
_entity_poly.pdbx_strand_id
1 'polypeptide(L)'
;MLRIATLTSTLALMATSLMAEQIKVGVSPGEHAEIMEEVARVAEPMGLEIDVVEFSDYVVPNQALADGDIEANSFQHVPYLEAQMKDRGFALAVVGNTITTPMGIYSDKITDXAALEEGATFGIPNDPTXGGRALLVLQQLGMIKVXPAAGLVPTVLDITENPKDLSFXELDAAQLPRSLADLDAALINTNYAIASGLSPKEDSIAMESADNPYVNVIVVQXGKEDAPWVKTLLEAYHSDEIKAFIXESYHGTVITSW
;
A
#
# COMPACT_ATOMS: atom_id res chain seq x y z
N MET A 1 -28.57 -68.68 38.72
CA MET A 1 -28.95 -67.78 37.61
C MET A 1 -28.04 -66.56 37.66
N LEU A 2 -27.09 -66.52 36.73
CA LEU A 2 -26.05 -65.41 36.67
C LEU A 2 -26.54 -64.35 35.70
N ARG A 3 -26.80 -63.15 36.22
CA ARG A 3 -27.16 -61.97 35.36
C ARG A 3 -25.90 -61.26 34.90
N ILE A 4 -25.63 -61.34 33.61
CA ILE A 4 -24.52 -60.58 33.00
C ILE A 4 -25.06 -59.17 32.67
N ALA A 5 -24.52 -58.17 33.32
CA ALA A 5 -24.83 -56.79 33.03
C ALA A 5 -23.86 -56.32 31.93
N THR A 6 -24.40 -56.03 30.76
CA THR A 6 -23.64 -55.46 29.64
C THR A 6 -23.51 -53.95 29.84
N LEU A 7 -22.30 -53.49 30.11
CA LEU A 7 -21.98 -52.06 30.21
C LEU A 7 -21.75 -51.54 28.80
N THR A 8 -22.66 -50.75 28.29
CA THR A 8 -22.51 -50.05 26.99
C THR A 8 -21.79 -48.73 27.23
N SER A 9 -20.53 -48.69 26.87
CA SER A 9 -19.74 -47.43 26.92
C SER A 9 -20.10 -46.60 25.71
N THR A 10 -20.80 -45.51 25.92
CA THR A 10 -21.07 -44.51 24.89
C THR A 10 -19.87 -43.58 24.78
N LEU A 11 -19.12 -43.70 23.70
CA LEU A 11 -18.00 -42.82 23.38
C LEU A 11 -18.61 -41.54 22.82
N ALA A 12 -18.63 -40.49 23.62
CA ALA A 12 -19.05 -39.16 23.17
C ALA A 12 -17.89 -38.54 22.34
N LEU A 13 -18.05 -38.51 21.03
CA LEU A 13 -17.16 -37.74 20.17
C LEU A 13 -17.42 -36.25 20.47
N MET A 14 -16.53 -35.63 21.21
CA MET A 14 -16.51 -34.17 21.33
C MET A 14 -15.94 -33.62 20.05
N ALA A 15 -16.82 -33.14 19.19
CA ALA A 15 -16.41 -32.36 18.01
C ALA A 15 -15.92 -31.02 18.54
N THR A 16 -14.62 -30.86 18.65
CA THR A 16 -14.02 -29.54 18.87
C THR A 16 -14.21 -28.74 17.59
N SER A 17 -15.15 -27.82 17.60
CA SER A 17 -15.25 -26.87 16.50
C SER A 17 -14.01 -25.99 16.55
N LEU A 18 -13.16 -26.09 15.53
CA LEU A 18 -12.04 -25.18 15.35
C LEU A 18 -12.61 -23.78 15.08
N MET A 19 -12.49 -22.88 16.03
CA MET A 19 -12.86 -21.48 15.81
C MET A 19 -11.85 -20.87 14.84
N ALA A 20 -12.34 -20.11 13.88
CA ALA A 20 -11.49 -19.35 12.95
C ALA A 20 -10.61 -18.40 13.75
N GLU A 21 -9.35 -18.31 13.37
CA GLU A 21 -8.44 -17.31 13.93
C GLU A 21 -8.84 -15.94 13.38
N GLN A 22 -8.87 -14.91 14.23
CA GLN A 22 -9.23 -13.54 13.85
C GLN A 22 -8.02 -12.64 13.92
N ILE A 23 -7.82 -11.83 12.88
CA ILE A 23 -6.77 -10.80 12.86
C ILE A 23 -7.35 -9.50 12.31
N LYS A 24 -6.73 -8.39 12.72
CA LYS A 24 -6.99 -7.07 12.13
C LYS A 24 -5.82 -6.71 11.22
N VAL A 25 -6.11 -6.32 9.99
CA VAL A 25 -5.09 -5.89 9.04
C VAL A 25 -5.35 -4.43 8.66
N GLY A 26 -4.36 -3.58 8.96
CA GLY A 26 -4.43 -2.15 8.62
C GLY A 26 -4.08 -1.92 7.18
N VAL A 27 -4.85 -1.09 6.48
CA VAL A 27 -4.66 -0.78 5.06
C VAL A 27 -4.90 0.71 4.84
N SER A 28 -4.39 1.25 3.71
CA SER A 28 -4.82 2.56 3.25
C SER A 28 -6.06 2.42 2.35
N PRO A 29 -6.86 3.48 2.21
CA PRO A 29 -7.99 3.45 1.29
C PRO A 29 -7.50 3.29 -0.15
N GLY A 30 -8.40 2.89 -1.03
CA GLY A 30 -8.08 2.61 -2.43
C GLY A 30 -7.77 1.14 -2.63
N GLU A 31 -6.84 0.81 -3.51
CA GLU A 31 -6.58 -0.56 -3.92
C GLU A 31 -6.13 -1.46 -2.76
N HIS A 32 -5.41 -0.93 -1.79
CA HIS A 32 -5.00 -1.75 -0.64
C HIS A 32 -6.21 -2.27 0.13
N ALA A 33 -7.19 -1.40 0.38
CA ALA A 33 -8.42 -1.79 1.07
C ALA A 33 -9.25 -2.75 0.22
N GLU A 34 -9.42 -2.42 -1.06
CA GLU A 34 -10.23 -3.24 -1.99
C GLU A 34 -9.65 -4.65 -2.13
N ILE A 35 -8.32 -4.76 -2.29
CA ILE A 35 -7.65 -6.05 -2.41
C ILE A 35 -7.75 -6.83 -1.09
N MET A 36 -7.50 -6.17 0.05
CA MET A 36 -7.53 -6.88 1.35
C MET A 36 -8.94 -7.38 1.69
N GLU A 37 -10.00 -6.67 1.29
CA GLU A 37 -11.37 -7.17 1.44
C GLU A 37 -11.57 -8.46 0.64
N GLU A 38 -11.01 -8.52 -0.56
CA GLU A 38 -11.08 -9.74 -1.38
C GLU A 38 -10.23 -10.86 -0.78
N VAL A 39 -9.06 -10.52 -0.24
CA VAL A 39 -8.19 -11.48 0.48
C VAL A 39 -8.95 -12.05 1.69
N ALA A 40 -9.68 -11.20 2.42
CA ALA A 40 -10.48 -11.64 3.57
C ALA A 40 -11.52 -12.69 3.15
N ARG A 41 -12.14 -12.48 1.99
CA ARG A 41 -13.13 -13.43 1.44
C ARG A 41 -12.46 -14.76 1.08
N VAL A 42 -11.28 -14.73 0.47
CA VAL A 42 -10.52 -15.95 0.12
C VAL A 42 -10.04 -16.67 1.38
N ALA A 43 -9.63 -15.95 2.41
CA ALA A 43 -9.05 -16.51 3.64
C ALA A 43 -10.10 -17.16 4.54
N GLU A 44 -11.36 -16.71 4.48
CA GLU A 44 -12.41 -17.20 5.39
C GLU A 44 -12.58 -18.74 5.35
N PRO A 45 -12.73 -19.38 4.17
CA PRO A 45 -12.80 -20.85 4.14
C PRO A 45 -11.48 -21.53 4.51
N MET A 46 -10.37 -20.80 4.57
CA MET A 46 -9.07 -21.32 5.01
C MET A 46 -8.90 -21.24 6.53
N GLY A 47 -9.91 -20.74 7.26
CA GLY A 47 -9.90 -20.67 8.71
C GLY A 47 -9.33 -19.38 9.27
N LEU A 48 -9.22 -18.32 8.45
CA LEU A 48 -8.71 -17.02 8.90
C LEU A 48 -9.76 -15.95 8.63
N GLU A 49 -10.23 -15.31 9.70
CA GLU A 49 -11.14 -14.18 9.61
C GLU A 49 -10.32 -12.88 9.67
N ILE A 50 -10.40 -12.07 8.64
CA ILE A 50 -9.64 -10.82 8.53
C ILE A 50 -10.61 -9.64 8.70
N ASP A 51 -10.36 -8.82 9.71
CA ASP A 51 -11.03 -7.54 9.91
C ASP A 51 -10.16 -6.47 9.25
N VAL A 52 -10.63 -5.90 8.15
CA VAL A 52 -9.88 -4.89 7.38
C VAL A 52 -10.11 -3.53 8.01
N VAL A 53 -9.05 -2.87 8.46
CA VAL A 53 -9.11 -1.59 9.16
C VAL A 53 -8.45 -0.53 8.28
N GLU A 54 -9.25 0.42 7.77
CA GLU A 54 -8.71 1.51 6.95
C GLU A 54 -8.17 2.64 7.81
N PHE A 55 -6.98 3.12 7.45
CA PHE A 55 -6.36 4.31 8.03
C PHE A 55 -6.27 5.37 6.95
N SER A 56 -6.70 6.59 7.26
CA SER A 56 -6.78 7.67 6.27
C SER A 56 -5.43 8.31 5.93
N ASP A 57 -4.39 8.03 6.73
CA ASP A 57 -3.04 8.58 6.52
C ASP A 57 -1.99 7.47 6.59
N TYR A 58 -0.74 7.82 6.29
CA TYR A 58 0.36 6.85 6.30
C TYR A 58 1.10 6.76 7.64
N VAL A 59 0.80 7.66 8.59
CA VAL A 59 1.55 7.75 9.86
C VAL A 59 1.06 6.72 10.86
N VAL A 60 -0.26 6.58 10.98
CA VAL A 60 -0.89 5.78 12.05
C VAL A 60 -0.71 4.27 11.88
N PRO A 61 -0.73 3.68 10.66
CA PRO A 61 -0.72 2.21 10.54
C PRO A 61 0.50 1.52 11.20
N ASN A 62 1.69 2.10 11.13
CA ASN A 62 2.87 1.49 11.76
C ASN A 62 2.83 1.67 13.27
N GLN A 63 2.30 2.79 13.77
CA GLN A 63 2.12 2.96 15.21
C GLN A 63 1.09 1.94 15.75
N ALA A 64 -0.04 1.79 15.07
CA ALA A 64 -1.07 0.83 15.47
C ALA A 64 -0.51 -0.60 15.49
N LEU A 65 0.32 -0.94 14.52
CA LEU A 65 0.97 -2.26 14.46
C LEU A 65 1.96 -2.43 15.61
N ALA A 66 2.80 -1.43 15.86
CA ALA A 66 3.79 -1.48 16.94
C ALA A 66 3.11 -1.60 18.31
N ASP A 67 1.95 -0.95 18.48
CA ASP A 67 1.19 -0.99 19.72
C ASP A 67 0.38 -2.29 19.90
N GLY A 68 0.27 -3.09 18.85
CA GLY A 68 -0.51 -4.34 18.89
C GLY A 68 -2.01 -4.13 18.70
N ASP A 69 -2.43 -2.96 18.21
CA ASP A 69 -3.84 -2.68 17.93
C ASP A 69 -4.32 -3.39 16.67
N ILE A 70 -3.39 -3.73 15.78
CA ILE A 70 -3.62 -4.56 14.58
C ILE A 70 -2.51 -5.62 14.52
N GLU A 71 -2.77 -6.74 13.84
CA GLU A 71 -1.81 -7.85 13.73
C GLU A 71 -0.85 -7.70 12.55
N ALA A 72 -1.29 -7.00 11.49
CA ALA A 72 -0.49 -6.78 10.28
C ALA A 72 -0.92 -5.47 9.64
N ASN A 73 -0.08 -4.93 8.75
CA ASN A 73 -0.55 -3.90 7.83
C ASN A 73 -0.06 -4.16 6.41
N SER A 74 -0.77 -3.58 5.45
CA SER A 74 -0.53 -3.72 4.02
C SER A 74 -0.89 -2.39 3.37
N PHE A 75 0.08 -1.47 3.30
CA PHE A 75 -0.14 -0.12 2.77
C PHE A 75 1.15 0.53 2.27
N GLN A 76 2.33 -0.06 2.53
CA GLN A 76 3.62 0.61 2.42
C GLN A 76 4.63 -0.21 1.63
N HIS A 77 5.59 0.49 1.04
CA HIS A 77 6.73 -0.12 0.37
C HIS A 77 7.94 -0.15 1.31
N VAL A 78 8.94 -0.94 0.93
CA VAL A 78 10.11 -1.17 1.76
C VAL A 78 10.86 0.13 2.12
N PRO A 79 11.13 1.05 1.18
CA PRO A 79 11.83 2.29 1.57
C PRO A 79 11.09 3.10 2.64
N TYR A 80 9.75 3.17 2.59
CA TYR A 80 8.97 3.87 3.61
C TYR A 80 9.08 3.17 4.96
N LEU A 81 8.91 1.84 4.96
CA LEU A 81 9.03 1.06 6.20
C LEU A 81 10.40 1.26 6.85
N GLU A 82 11.47 1.18 6.06
CA GLU A 82 12.84 1.33 6.57
C GLU A 82 13.04 2.71 7.20
N ALA A 83 12.53 3.76 6.54
CA ALA A 83 12.59 5.12 7.09
C ALA A 83 11.83 5.22 8.41
N GLN A 84 10.63 4.65 8.48
CA GLN A 84 9.81 4.66 9.70
C GLN A 84 10.50 3.90 10.85
N MET A 85 11.08 2.74 10.54
CA MET A 85 11.79 1.97 11.57
C MET A 85 13.00 2.74 12.10
N LYS A 86 13.75 3.37 11.21
CA LYS A 86 14.91 4.17 11.57
C LYS A 86 14.53 5.38 12.42
N ASP A 87 13.52 6.12 11.97
CA ASP A 87 13.16 7.42 12.58
C ASP A 87 12.32 7.27 13.84
N ARG A 88 11.48 6.25 13.91
CA ARG A 88 10.52 6.05 15.00
C ARG A 88 10.92 4.89 15.93
N GLY A 89 11.91 4.09 15.56
CA GLY A 89 12.36 2.97 16.39
C GLY A 89 11.44 1.77 16.41
N PHE A 90 10.58 1.62 15.42
CA PHE A 90 9.65 0.49 15.36
C PHE A 90 10.40 -0.81 15.12
N ALA A 91 9.98 -1.89 15.79
CA ALA A 91 10.49 -3.25 15.60
C ALA A 91 9.47 -4.04 14.76
N LEU A 92 9.57 -3.90 13.44
CA LEU A 92 8.63 -4.47 12.48
C LEU A 92 9.37 -5.34 11.46
N ALA A 93 8.65 -6.26 10.83
CA ALA A 93 9.23 -7.23 9.89
C ALA A 93 8.34 -7.44 8.67
N VAL A 94 8.95 -7.49 7.50
CA VAL A 94 8.27 -7.84 6.24
C VAL A 94 8.04 -9.35 6.22
N VAL A 95 6.84 -9.78 5.83
CA VAL A 95 6.54 -11.21 5.66
C VAL A 95 6.20 -11.59 4.21
N GLY A 96 5.89 -10.63 3.35
CA GLY A 96 5.64 -10.95 1.94
C GLY A 96 5.42 -9.71 1.10
N ASN A 97 5.69 -9.85 -0.18
CA ASN A 97 5.40 -8.81 -1.17
C ASN A 97 3.91 -8.81 -1.51
N THR A 98 3.41 -7.67 -1.92
CA THR A 98 2.02 -7.53 -2.39
C THR A 98 1.98 -6.96 -3.81
N ILE A 99 1.90 -5.67 -3.94
CA ILE A 99 1.70 -4.99 -5.23
C ILE A 99 2.73 -3.88 -5.41
N THR A 100 2.92 -3.49 -6.65
CA THR A 100 3.61 -2.25 -7.01
C THR A 100 2.57 -1.34 -7.66
N THR A 101 2.49 -0.10 -7.21
CA THR A 101 1.53 0.88 -7.71
C THR A 101 2.29 2.09 -8.24
N PRO A 102 2.58 2.13 -9.55
CA PRO A 102 3.28 3.29 -10.11
C PRO A 102 2.54 4.59 -9.80
N MET A 103 3.29 5.59 -9.37
CA MET A 103 2.73 6.90 -9.03
C MET A 103 2.33 7.66 -10.30
N GLY A 104 1.18 8.33 -10.28
CA GLY A 104 0.69 9.09 -11.44
C GLY A 104 0.76 10.59 -11.24
N ILE A 105 0.82 11.30 -12.36
CA ILE A 105 0.62 12.76 -12.41
C ILE A 105 -0.80 13.03 -12.88
N TYR A 106 -1.49 13.90 -12.16
CA TYR A 106 -2.89 14.28 -12.43
C TYR A 106 -3.01 15.79 -12.50
N SER A 107 -4.01 16.25 -13.26
CA SER A 107 -4.29 17.67 -13.38
C SER A 107 -5.76 17.91 -13.73
N ASP A 108 -6.34 18.98 -13.17
CA ASP A 108 -7.68 19.46 -13.57
C ASP A 108 -7.59 20.47 -14.72
N LYS A 109 -6.38 20.87 -15.11
CA LYS A 109 -6.16 21.99 -16.05
C LYS A 109 -5.62 21.55 -17.40
N ILE A 110 -4.79 20.50 -17.44
CA ILE A 110 -4.12 20.04 -18.66
C ILE A 110 -4.31 18.53 -18.83
N THR A 111 -4.13 18.06 -20.05
CA THR A 111 -4.25 16.62 -20.38
C THR A 111 -2.93 16.01 -20.85
N ASP A 112 -1.88 16.81 -20.93
CA ASP A 112 -0.56 16.38 -21.41
C ASP A 112 0.52 17.15 -20.67
N UNK A 113 1.45 16.61 -20.11
CA UNK A 113 2.52 17.11 -19.52
C UNK A 113 3.16 18.12 -20.28
N ALA A 114 3.20 18.01 -21.73
CA ALA A 114 3.79 19.01 -22.59
C ALA A 114 3.11 20.40 -22.51
N ALA A 115 1.87 20.44 -22.07
CA ALA A 115 1.08 21.67 -21.93
C ALA A 115 1.44 22.46 -20.66
N LEU A 116 2.28 21.94 -19.78
CA LEU A 116 2.71 22.67 -18.57
C LEU A 116 3.47 23.94 -18.94
N GLU A 117 3.05 25.05 -18.37
CA GLU A 117 3.67 26.34 -18.60
C GLU A 117 4.88 26.54 -17.68
N GLU A 118 5.74 27.48 -18.04
CA GLU A 118 6.84 27.90 -17.19
C GLU A 118 6.29 28.47 -15.87
N GLY A 119 6.89 28.08 -14.76
CA GLY A 119 6.45 28.50 -13.42
C GLY A 119 5.29 27.70 -12.86
N ALA A 120 4.86 26.62 -13.54
CA ALA A 120 3.74 25.80 -13.08
C ALA A 120 3.99 25.23 -11.67
N THR A 121 2.93 25.12 -10.89
CA THR A 121 2.99 24.59 -9.53
C THR A 121 2.59 23.11 -9.51
N PHE A 122 3.50 22.27 -9.02
CA PHE A 122 3.27 20.84 -8.81
C PHE A 122 3.02 20.57 -7.33
N GLY A 123 1.94 19.84 -7.04
CA GLY A 123 1.76 19.26 -5.71
C GLY A 123 2.55 17.97 -5.58
N ILE A 124 3.27 17.80 -4.47
CA ILE A 124 3.98 16.56 -4.17
C ILE A 124 3.74 16.18 -2.70
N PRO A 125 3.86 14.88 -2.34
CA PRO A 125 3.75 14.49 -0.94
C PRO A 125 4.85 15.11 -0.09
N ASN A 126 4.52 15.41 1.16
CA ASN A 126 5.46 16.08 2.06
C ASN A 126 6.31 15.15 2.93
N ASP A 127 6.07 13.85 2.89
CA ASP A 127 6.95 12.91 3.60
C ASP A 127 8.21 12.65 2.78
N PRO A 128 9.35 12.38 3.41
CA PRO A 128 10.62 12.25 2.68
C PRO A 128 10.63 11.20 1.58
N THR A 129 10.04 10.05 1.79
CA THR A 129 10.03 8.98 0.77
C THR A 129 9.08 9.27 -0.38
N UNK A 130 7.98 9.74 -0.18
CA UNK A 130 7.12 9.99 -1.15
C UNK A 130 7.39 11.19 -1.83
N GLY A 131 7.83 12.24 -1.14
CA GLY A 131 8.28 13.47 -1.78
C GLY A 131 9.49 13.26 -2.68
N GLY A 132 10.47 12.52 -2.19
CA GLY A 132 11.64 12.15 -2.99
C GLY A 132 11.25 11.35 -4.23
N ARG A 133 10.33 10.38 -4.06
CA ARG A 133 9.81 9.59 -5.18
C ARG A 133 9.18 10.49 -6.24
N ALA A 134 8.39 11.46 -5.83
CA ALA A 134 7.74 12.39 -6.76
C ALA A 134 8.78 13.14 -7.61
N LEU A 135 9.84 13.63 -6.98
CA LEU A 135 10.91 14.31 -7.71
C LEU A 135 11.64 13.35 -8.65
N LEU A 136 11.83 12.09 -8.25
CA LEU A 136 12.46 11.08 -9.11
C LEU A 136 11.58 10.72 -10.31
N VAL A 137 10.24 10.71 -10.14
CA VAL A 137 9.32 10.53 -11.28
C VAL A 137 9.47 11.69 -12.26
N LEU A 138 9.51 12.93 -11.77
CA LEU A 138 9.71 14.09 -12.65
C LEU A 138 11.06 14.03 -13.37
N GLN A 139 12.11 13.53 -12.70
CA GLN A 139 13.42 13.31 -13.33
C GLN A 139 13.33 12.21 -14.39
N GLN A 140 12.66 11.11 -14.11
CA GLN A 140 12.43 10.02 -15.06
C GLN A 140 11.75 10.54 -16.32
N LEU A 141 10.82 11.49 -16.17
CA LEU A 141 10.10 12.10 -17.30
C LEU A 141 10.89 13.23 -17.99
N GLY A 142 12.10 13.50 -17.53
CA GLY A 142 12.98 14.51 -18.14
C GLY A 142 12.62 15.95 -17.79
N MET A 143 11.81 16.16 -16.75
CA MET A 143 11.32 17.49 -16.41
C MET A 143 12.25 18.25 -15.47
N ILE A 144 13.00 17.55 -14.63
CA ILE A 144 13.99 18.12 -13.70
C ILE A 144 15.17 17.17 -13.59
N LYS A 145 16.25 17.60 -12.92
CA LYS A 145 17.32 16.72 -12.44
C LYS A 145 17.56 16.99 -10.95
N VAL A 146 17.92 15.95 -10.25
CA VAL A 146 18.28 16.03 -8.82
C VAL A 146 19.67 15.46 -8.58
N UNK A 147 20.24 15.76 -7.44
CA UNK A 147 21.35 15.40 -7.12
C UNK A 147 21.39 14.04 -6.97
N PRO A 148 22.32 13.21 -7.66
CA PRO A 148 22.37 11.75 -7.48
C PRO A 148 22.70 11.30 -6.05
N ALA A 149 23.48 12.07 -5.32
CA ALA A 149 23.84 11.76 -3.94
C ALA A 149 22.64 11.68 -2.99
N ALA A 150 21.51 12.28 -3.37
CA ALA A 150 20.29 12.24 -2.54
C ALA A 150 19.61 10.85 -2.53
N GLY A 151 20.01 9.95 -3.43
CA GLY A 151 19.45 8.59 -3.49
C GLY A 151 17.94 8.60 -3.73
N LEU A 152 17.18 7.91 -2.88
CA LEU A 152 15.72 7.81 -3.00
C LEU A 152 14.99 8.93 -2.27
N VAL A 153 15.68 9.83 -1.59
CA VAL A 153 15.05 10.86 -0.76
C VAL A 153 15.51 12.29 -1.13
N PRO A 154 15.57 12.65 -2.43
CA PRO A 154 15.86 14.05 -2.77
C PRO A 154 14.77 14.97 -2.24
N THR A 155 15.17 16.19 -1.90
CA THR A 155 14.25 17.28 -1.56
C THR A 155 14.29 18.30 -2.68
N VAL A 156 13.43 19.29 -2.62
CA VAL A 156 13.43 20.38 -3.61
C VAL A 156 14.78 21.11 -3.65
N LEU A 157 15.53 21.07 -2.54
CA LEU A 157 16.87 21.69 -2.47
C LEU A 157 17.91 20.90 -3.28
N ASP A 158 17.62 19.66 -3.64
CA ASP A 158 18.52 18.80 -4.41
C ASP A 158 18.31 18.94 -5.93
N ILE A 159 17.36 19.78 -6.35
CA ILE A 159 17.10 20.00 -7.79
C ILE A 159 18.26 20.78 -8.39
N THR A 160 18.90 20.18 -9.41
CA THR A 160 20.06 20.78 -10.08
C THR A 160 19.70 21.37 -11.44
N GLU A 161 18.62 20.88 -12.07
CA GLU A 161 18.10 21.47 -13.31
C GLU A 161 16.58 21.52 -13.23
N ASN A 162 16.01 22.65 -13.62
CA ASN A 162 14.56 22.89 -13.58
C ASN A 162 14.21 23.85 -14.73
N PRO A 163 14.26 23.37 -15.97
CA PRO A 163 14.16 24.28 -17.13
C PRO A 163 12.82 24.99 -17.26
N LYS A 164 11.74 24.42 -16.68
CA LYS A 164 10.43 25.10 -16.70
C LYS A 164 10.15 25.93 -15.45
N ASP A 165 11.15 26.08 -14.58
CA ASP A 165 11.02 26.84 -13.33
C ASP A 165 9.81 26.37 -12.51
N LEU A 166 9.61 25.04 -12.42
CA LEU A 166 8.50 24.46 -11.67
C LEU A 166 8.62 24.81 -10.18
N SER A 167 7.50 25.10 -9.54
CA SER A 167 7.43 25.30 -8.10
C SER A 167 6.68 24.15 -7.46
N PHE A 168 6.96 23.90 -6.20
CA PHE A 168 6.46 22.71 -5.52
C PHE A 168 5.73 23.02 -4.22
N UNK A 169 4.59 22.51 -4.05
CA UNK A 169 3.80 22.58 -2.98
C UNK A 169 3.79 21.28 -2.34
N GLU A 170 4.39 21.23 -1.26
CA GLU A 170 4.50 19.99 -0.51
C GLU A 170 3.32 19.86 0.42
N LEU A 171 2.50 18.83 0.23
CA LEU A 171 1.25 18.62 0.95
C LEU A 171 1.20 17.19 1.49
N ASP A 172 0.41 16.99 2.55
CA ASP A 172 0.07 15.63 3.00
C ASP A 172 -0.48 14.85 1.80
N ALA A 173 0.01 13.62 1.60
CA ALA A 173 -0.36 12.81 0.43
C ALA A 173 -1.89 12.65 0.30
N ALA A 174 -2.59 12.50 1.42
CA ALA A 174 -4.05 12.34 1.42
C ALA A 174 -4.79 13.60 0.97
N GLN A 175 -4.13 14.78 1.00
CA GLN A 175 -4.75 16.04 0.61
C GLN A 175 -4.58 16.35 -0.88
N LEU A 176 -3.63 15.72 -1.55
CA LEU A 176 -3.29 16.07 -2.94
C LEU A 176 -4.46 15.95 -3.91
N PRO A 177 -5.31 14.88 -3.85
CA PRO A 177 -6.43 14.82 -4.79
C PRO A 177 -7.37 16.01 -4.70
N ARG A 178 -7.69 16.46 -3.48
CA ARG A 178 -8.63 17.58 -3.31
C ARG A 178 -7.97 18.95 -3.56
N SER A 179 -6.65 18.99 -3.67
CA SER A 179 -5.91 20.22 -3.95
C SER A 179 -5.67 20.46 -5.44
N LEU A 180 -6.07 19.50 -6.31
CA LEU A 180 -5.82 19.62 -7.76
C LEU A 180 -6.34 20.92 -8.37
N ALA A 181 -7.50 21.40 -7.91
CA ALA A 181 -8.08 22.63 -8.45
C ALA A 181 -7.18 23.87 -8.25
N ASP A 182 -6.33 23.82 -7.22
CA ASP A 182 -5.45 24.95 -6.86
C ASP A 182 -4.03 24.79 -7.41
N LEU A 183 -3.75 23.67 -8.08
CA LEU A 183 -2.42 23.31 -8.59
C LEU A 183 -2.47 23.19 -10.11
N ASP A 184 -1.32 23.29 -10.76
CA ASP A 184 -1.27 23.00 -12.20
C ASP A 184 -1.22 21.51 -12.46
N ALA A 185 -0.58 20.75 -11.57
CA ALA A 185 -0.58 19.29 -11.61
C ALA A 185 -0.14 18.78 -10.24
N ALA A 186 -0.31 17.49 -9.98
CA ALA A 186 0.17 16.87 -8.75
C ALA A 186 0.59 15.42 -9.00
N LEU A 187 1.61 14.99 -8.27
CA LEU A 187 1.96 13.59 -8.17
C LEU A 187 1.17 13.02 -7.01
N ILE A 188 0.31 12.04 -7.30
CA ILE A 188 -0.60 11.48 -6.31
C ILE A 188 -0.34 9.98 -6.19
N ASN A 189 -0.15 9.54 -4.95
CA ASN A 189 -0.03 8.12 -4.65
C ASN A 189 -1.29 7.40 -5.14
N THR A 190 -1.12 6.27 -5.79
CA THR A 190 -2.20 5.56 -6.50
C THR A 190 -3.39 5.25 -5.60
N ASN A 191 -3.14 4.83 -4.35
CA ASN A 191 -4.26 4.55 -3.43
C ASN A 191 -5.14 5.78 -3.18
N TYR A 192 -4.53 6.97 -3.05
CA TYR A 192 -5.32 8.20 -2.85
C TYR A 192 -6.00 8.64 -4.14
N ALA A 193 -5.38 8.41 -5.29
CA ALA A 193 -6.03 8.68 -6.57
C ALA A 193 -7.30 7.83 -6.70
N ILE A 194 -7.18 6.51 -6.49
CA ILE A 194 -8.31 5.57 -6.58
C ILE A 194 -9.39 5.94 -5.54
N ALA A 195 -8.99 6.19 -4.30
CA ALA A 195 -9.94 6.52 -3.23
C ALA A 195 -10.71 7.82 -3.52
N SER A 196 -10.12 8.73 -4.30
CA SER A 196 -10.77 9.99 -4.67
C SER A 196 -11.61 9.88 -5.95
N GLY A 197 -11.65 8.71 -6.57
CA GLY A 197 -12.42 8.46 -7.78
C GLY A 197 -11.65 8.67 -9.07
N LEU A 198 -10.34 8.93 -9.00
CA LEU A 198 -9.51 9.03 -10.19
C LEU A 198 -9.11 7.63 -10.66
N SER A 199 -9.08 7.44 -11.96
CA SER A 199 -8.59 6.21 -12.57
C SER A 199 -7.13 6.42 -13.00
N PRO A 200 -6.16 5.70 -12.43
CA PRO A 200 -4.76 5.84 -12.89
C PRO A 200 -4.62 5.63 -14.39
N LYS A 201 -5.40 4.72 -14.97
CA LYS A 201 -5.35 4.43 -16.40
C LYS A 201 -5.91 5.56 -17.27
N GLU A 202 -7.04 6.14 -16.84
CA GLU A 202 -7.79 7.09 -17.68
C GLU A 202 -7.45 8.55 -17.38
N ASP A 203 -7.12 8.86 -16.12
CA ASP A 203 -7.01 10.23 -15.65
C ASP A 203 -5.58 10.72 -15.46
N SER A 204 -4.59 9.81 -15.38
CA SER A 204 -3.21 10.27 -15.25
C SER A 204 -2.71 10.83 -16.59
N ILE A 205 -1.95 11.90 -16.51
CA ILE A 205 -1.32 12.50 -17.70
C ILE A 205 0.11 11.98 -17.91
N ALA A 206 0.66 11.31 -16.90
CA ALA A 206 1.93 10.57 -16.98
C ALA A 206 2.01 9.62 -15.78
N MET A 207 2.81 8.59 -15.91
CA MET A 207 2.99 7.56 -14.88
C MET A 207 4.46 7.25 -14.68
N GLU A 208 4.78 6.92 -13.43
CA GLU A 208 6.07 6.34 -13.06
C GLU A 208 6.28 5.01 -13.81
N SER A 209 7.52 4.67 -14.08
CA SER A 209 7.87 3.34 -14.61
C SER A 209 7.41 2.23 -13.65
N ALA A 210 6.92 1.14 -14.20
CA ALA A 210 6.60 -0.06 -13.42
C ALA A 210 7.87 -0.69 -12.80
N ASP A 211 9.03 -0.46 -13.41
CA ASP A 211 10.32 -0.91 -12.88
C ASP A 211 10.82 0.15 -11.90
N ASN A 212 10.43 0.00 -10.63
CA ASN A 212 10.76 0.94 -9.57
C ASN A 212 10.98 0.17 -8.25
N PRO A 213 11.64 0.78 -7.25
CA PRO A 213 11.99 0.07 -6.01
C PRO A 213 10.87 0.04 -4.96
N TYR A 214 9.65 0.39 -5.32
CA TYR A 214 8.56 0.63 -4.35
C TYR A 214 7.58 -0.53 -4.26
N VAL A 215 8.10 -1.77 -4.24
CA VAL A 215 7.26 -2.96 -3.99
C VAL A 215 6.63 -2.84 -2.60
N ASN A 216 5.32 -2.98 -2.55
CA ASN A 216 4.57 -2.92 -1.30
C ASN A 216 4.59 -4.29 -0.61
N VAL A 217 4.43 -4.27 0.71
CA VAL A 217 4.69 -5.44 1.56
C VAL A 217 3.62 -5.57 2.65
N ILE A 218 3.46 -6.81 3.12
CA ILE A 218 2.75 -7.08 4.38
C ILE A 218 3.77 -7.08 5.50
N VAL A 219 3.45 -6.37 6.58
CA VAL A 219 4.34 -6.12 7.71
C VAL A 219 3.66 -6.59 9.00
N VAL A 220 4.47 -7.20 9.89
CA VAL A 220 4.04 -7.68 11.22
C VAL A 220 5.04 -7.17 12.27
N GLN A 221 4.72 -7.37 13.55
CA GLN A 221 5.70 -7.10 14.59
C GLN A 221 6.86 -8.09 14.52
N UNK A 222 7.88 -7.69 14.74
CA UNK A 222 8.98 -8.44 14.83
C UNK A 222 8.71 -9.49 15.74
N GLY A 223 9.06 -10.68 15.48
CA GLY A 223 8.85 -11.88 16.28
C GLY A 223 7.57 -12.63 15.96
N LYS A 224 6.70 -12.04 15.17
CA LYS A 224 5.42 -12.65 14.78
C LYS A 224 5.46 -13.27 13.37
N GLU A 225 6.61 -13.27 12.71
CA GLU A 225 6.75 -13.69 11.31
C GLU A 225 6.26 -15.13 11.07
N ASP A 226 6.42 -15.99 12.07
CA ASP A 226 6.09 -17.42 11.96
C ASP A 226 4.73 -17.78 12.58
N ALA A 227 3.91 -16.79 12.95
CA ALA A 227 2.58 -17.07 13.46
C ALA A 227 1.76 -17.84 12.39
N PRO A 228 0.96 -18.83 12.79
CA PRO A 228 0.21 -19.65 11.80
C PRO A 228 -0.67 -18.82 10.87
N TRP A 229 -1.28 -17.74 11.35
CA TRP A 229 -2.13 -16.88 10.53
C TRP A 229 -1.35 -16.13 9.45
N VAL A 230 -0.04 -15.91 9.64
CA VAL A 230 0.80 -15.24 8.62
C VAL A 230 0.85 -16.10 7.36
N LYS A 231 1.09 -17.41 7.51
CA LYS A 231 1.12 -18.33 6.37
C LYS A 231 -0.21 -18.33 5.63
N THR A 232 -1.32 -18.37 6.36
CA THR A 232 -2.66 -18.37 5.77
C THR A 232 -2.94 -17.07 5.05
N LEU A 233 -2.59 -15.92 5.66
CA LEU A 233 -2.75 -14.60 5.05
C LEU A 233 -1.98 -14.53 3.72
N LEU A 234 -0.72 -14.98 3.71
CA LEU A 234 0.10 -14.95 2.49
C LEU A 234 -0.43 -15.90 1.43
N GLU A 235 -0.89 -17.10 1.80
CA GLU A 235 -1.49 -18.03 0.84
C GLU A 235 -2.75 -17.44 0.20
N ALA A 236 -3.58 -16.77 1.00
CA ALA A 236 -4.79 -16.12 0.49
C ALA A 236 -4.43 -14.95 -0.43
N TYR A 237 -3.51 -14.09 0.00
CA TYR A 237 -3.09 -12.92 -0.78
C TYR A 237 -2.46 -13.35 -2.11
N HIS A 238 -1.57 -14.34 -2.07
CA HIS A 238 -0.80 -14.79 -3.24
C HIS A 238 -1.55 -15.82 -4.10
N SER A 239 -2.86 -15.91 -3.94
CA SER A 239 -3.67 -16.86 -4.72
C SER A 239 -3.88 -16.37 -6.15
N ASP A 240 -4.15 -17.33 -7.05
CA ASP A 240 -4.51 -17.03 -8.43
C ASP A 240 -5.80 -16.19 -8.49
N GLU A 241 -6.70 -16.39 -7.54
CA GLU A 241 -7.96 -15.65 -7.44
C GLU A 241 -7.71 -14.16 -7.21
N ILE A 242 -6.79 -13.83 -6.31
CA ILE A 242 -6.42 -12.43 -6.04
C ILE A 242 -5.66 -11.84 -7.23
N LYS A 243 -4.77 -12.60 -7.84
CA LYS A 243 -4.05 -12.14 -9.03
C LYS A 243 -5.05 -11.77 -10.14
N ALA A 244 -6.06 -12.60 -10.36
CA ALA A 244 -7.13 -12.34 -11.35
C ALA A 244 -7.95 -11.10 -10.98
N PHE A 245 -8.28 -10.95 -9.70
CA PHE A 245 -9.01 -9.77 -9.20
C PHE A 245 -8.25 -8.48 -9.53
N ILE A 246 -6.95 -8.49 -9.26
CA ILE A 246 -6.10 -7.32 -9.53
C ILE A 246 -6.06 -6.96 -11.03
N UNK A 247 -5.92 -7.83 -11.64
CA UNK A 247 -5.85 -7.68 -12.97
C UNK A 247 -7.02 -7.14 -13.55
N GLU A 248 -8.16 -7.70 -13.23
CA GLU A 248 -9.48 -7.28 -13.73
C GLU A 248 -9.87 -5.89 -13.22
N SER A 249 -9.56 -5.59 -11.97
CA SER A 249 -9.98 -4.34 -11.32
C SER A 249 -9.15 -3.13 -11.76
N TYR A 250 -7.85 -3.31 -12.00
CA TYR A 250 -6.94 -2.16 -12.16
C TYR A 250 -6.28 -2.09 -13.54
N HIS A 251 -6.55 -3.05 -14.40
CA HIS A 251 -6.17 -2.99 -15.83
C HIS A 251 -4.67 -2.72 -16.05
N GLY A 252 -3.82 -3.30 -15.20
CA GLY A 252 -2.36 -3.18 -15.31
C GLY A 252 -1.74 -1.98 -14.60
N THR A 253 -2.53 -1.13 -13.98
CA THR A 253 -2.01 0.02 -13.21
C THR A 253 -1.63 -0.34 -11.77
N VAL A 254 -2.10 -1.49 -11.30
CA VAL A 254 -1.67 -2.10 -10.03
C VAL A 254 -1.09 -3.46 -10.43
N ILE A 255 0.13 -3.71 -10.00
CA ILE A 255 0.95 -4.82 -10.51
C ILE A 255 1.21 -5.80 -9.37
N THR A 256 0.91 -7.07 -9.58
CA THR A 256 1.23 -8.12 -8.60
C THR A 256 2.75 -8.29 -8.51
N SER A 257 3.27 -8.45 -7.29
CA SER A 257 4.72 -8.51 -7.04
C SER A 257 5.14 -9.81 -6.36
N TRP A 258 4.42 -10.89 -6.67
CA TRP A 258 4.75 -12.25 -6.23
C TRP A 258 4.70 -13.22 -7.40
#